data_b32f6561ccfb9e8ce227d180f5cfc37f
#
_entry.id   b32f6561ccfb9e8ce227d180f5cfc37f
#
_cell.length_a   1.000
_cell.length_b   1.000
_cell.length_c   1.000
_cell.angle_alpha   90.00
_cell.angle_beta   90.00
_cell.angle_gamma   90.00
#
_symmetry.space_group_name_H-M   'P 1'
#
loop_
_entity.id
_entity.type
_entity.pdbx_description
1 polymer ?
#
loop_
_entity_poly.entity_id
_entity_poly.type
_entity_poly.pdbx_seq_one_letter_code
_entity_poly.pdbx_strand_id
1 'polypeptide(L)'
;MEKVIENFIAYMRESKKASQNTEISYERDLKKLARYLRKQKIMDFSEVTKTDLQGYLKELQKENLALSTISRNIASIRALYHYMIRTGKMQEDPSETLKPPKLEKKMPEILSVEEVDRLLKQPNLNTPKGIRDNAMMELMYATGMRVSELIHLQITDINLQMGYVICHDSEKERIIPIGNVSRNAILQYMEHSRGFFVKNKKESSLFTNC
;
A
#
# COMPACT_ATOMS: atom_id res chain seq x y z
N MET A 1 10.43 -18.52 -16.51
CA MET A 1 10.34 -17.26 -15.75
C MET A 1 9.15 -17.20 -14.77
N GLU A 2 7.89 -17.45 -15.21
CA GLU A 2 6.71 -17.29 -14.31
C GLU A 2 6.80 -18.15 -13.06
N LYS A 3 7.09 -19.44 -13.20
CA LYS A 3 7.27 -20.35 -12.05
C LYS A 3 8.39 -19.89 -11.09
N VAL A 4 9.42 -19.23 -11.59
CA VAL A 4 10.51 -18.67 -10.76
C VAL A 4 9.99 -17.48 -9.95
N ILE A 5 9.17 -16.61 -10.55
CA ILE A 5 8.53 -15.47 -9.87
C ILE A 5 7.59 -16.00 -8.78
N GLU A 6 6.72 -16.96 -9.08
CA GLU A 6 5.79 -17.55 -8.11
C GLU A 6 6.53 -18.14 -6.90
N ASN A 7 7.58 -18.93 -7.13
CA ASN A 7 8.40 -19.50 -6.07
C ASN A 7 9.12 -18.43 -5.25
N PHE A 8 9.58 -17.36 -5.89
CA PHE A 8 10.20 -16.23 -5.21
C PHE A 8 9.19 -15.48 -4.33
N ILE A 9 7.98 -15.23 -4.82
CA ILE A 9 6.92 -14.56 -4.02
C ILE A 9 6.51 -15.43 -2.83
N ALA A 10 6.38 -16.74 -3.00
CA ALA A 10 6.14 -17.68 -1.90
C ALA A 10 7.27 -17.62 -0.85
N TYR A 11 8.54 -17.60 -1.29
CA TYR A 11 9.68 -17.40 -0.40
C TYR A 11 9.63 -16.07 0.35
N MET A 12 9.25 -14.97 -0.32
CA MET A 12 9.12 -13.66 0.30
C MET A 12 8.05 -13.66 1.40
N ARG A 13 6.94 -14.36 1.18
CA ARG A 13 5.85 -14.53 2.15
C ARG A 13 6.30 -15.35 3.36
N GLU A 14 6.84 -16.53 3.12
CA GLU A 14 7.11 -17.51 4.16
C GLU A 14 8.38 -17.18 4.97
N SER A 15 9.47 -16.83 4.27
CA SER A 15 10.78 -16.66 4.91
C SER A 15 11.11 -15.21 5.27
N LYS A 16 10.56 -14.23 4.53
CA LYS A 16 10.82 -12.80 4.76
C LYS A 16 9.66 -12.08 5.44
N LYS A 17 8.51 -12.74 5.61
CA LYS A 17 7.27 -12.16 6.16
C LYS A 17 6.92 -10.83 5.47
N ALA A 18 7.10 -10.80 4.14
CA ALA A 18 6.82 -9.60 3.36
C ALA A 18 5.33 -9.25 3.44
N SER A 19 5.01 -7.97 3.46
CA SER A 19 3.62 -7.53 3.40
C SER A 19 3.00 -7.87 2.05
N GLN A 20 1.69 -8.10 2.01
CA GLN A 20 0.94 -8.37 0.78
C GLN A 20 1.18 -7.31 -0.30
N ASN A 21 1.26 -6.04 0.08
CA ASN A 21 1.57 -4.94 -0.85
C ASN A 21 2.97 -5.06 -1.46
N THR A 22 3.95 -5.54 -0.69
CA THR A 22 5.30 -5.81 -1.20
C THR A 22 5.29 -6.97 -2.17
N GLU A 23 4.60 -8.06 -1.86
CA GLU A 23 4.45 -9.21 -2.75
C GLU A 23 3.85 -8.81 -4.09
N ILE A 24 2.69 -8.13 -4.09
CA ILE A 24 1.99 -7.66 -5.29
C ILE A 24 2.88 -6.72 -6.12
N SER A 25 3.59 -5.81 -5.45
CA SER A 25 4.46 -4.85 -6.13
C SER A 25 5.65 -5.52 -6.80
N TYR A 26 6.32 -6.44 -6.10
CA TYR A 26 7.46 -7.18 -6.62
C TYR A 26 7.05 -8.13 -7.74
N GLU A 27 5.93 -8.83 -7.59
CA GLU A 27 5.39 -9.68 -8.64
C GLU A 27 5.12 -8.90 -9.92
N ARG A 28 4.48 -7.72 -9.82
CA ARG A 28 4.21 -6.83 -10.95
C ARG A 28 5.50 -6.37 -11.63
N ASP A 29 6.48 -5.94 -10.85
CA ASP A 29 7.77 -5.46 -11.36
C ASP A 29 8.52 -6.59 -12.10
N LEU A 30 8.57 -7.80 -11.52
CA LEU A 30 9.25 -8.95 -12.11
C LEU A 30 8.53 -9.51 -13.35
N LYS A 31 7.19 -9.49 -13.37
CA LYS A 31 6.42 -9.82 -14.58
C LYS A 31 6.68 -8.80 -15.71
N LYS A 32 6.91 -7.54 -15.37
CA LYS A 32 7.29 -6.50 -16.34
C LYS A 32 8.67 -6.78 -16.91
N LEU A 33 9.66 -7.10 -16.06
CA LEU A 33 10.98 -7.52 -16.48
C LEU A 33 10.92 -8.74 -17.40
N ALA A 34 10.20 -9.79 -17.00
CA ALA A 34 10.06 -11.01 -17.81
C ALA A 34 9.48 -10.74 -19.20
N ARG A 35 8.51 -9.83 -19.32
CA ARG A 35 7.97 -9.41 -20.62
C ARG A 35 9.01 -8.69 -21.48
N TYR A 36 9.83 -7.82 -20.87
CA TYR A 36 10.92 -7.16 -21.60
C TYR A 36 11.94 -8.17 -22.10
N LEU A 37 12.41 -9.08 -21.24
CA LEU A 37 13.41 -10.10 -21.58
C LEU A 37 12.93 -11.03 -22.71
N ARG A 38 11.65 -11.44 -22.70
CA ARG A 38 11.05 -12.23 -23.79
C ARG A 38 11.11 -11.51 -25.14
N LYS A 39 10.93 -10.19 -25.17
CA LYS A 39 11.11 -9.38 -26.41
C LYS A 39 12.55 -9.42 -26.91
N GLN A 40 13.51 -9.61 -26.00
CA GLN A 40 14.94 -9.80 -26.33
C GLN A 40 15.30 -11.26 -26.60
N LYS A 41 14.29 -12.17 -26.69
CA LYS A 41 14.46 -13.62 -26.88
C LYS A 41 15.16 -14.33 -25.71
N ILE A 42 15.23 -13.75 -24.55
CA ILE A 42 15.73 -14.37 -23.32
C ILE A 42 14.56 -15.03 -22.60
N MET A 43 14.66 -16.35 -22.38
CA MET A 43 13.54 -17.15 -21.86
C MET A 43 13.73 -17.59 -20.40
N ASP A 44 14.92 -17.52 -19.86
CA ASP A 44 15.22 -17.83 -18.45
C ASP A 44 15.95 -16.68 -17.76
N PHE A 45 15.71 -16.51 -16.46
CA PHE A 45 16.40 -15.51 -15.65
C PHE A 45 17.89 -15.85 -15.46
N SER A 46 18.28 -17.12 -15.59
CA SER A 46 19.68 -17.55 -15.51
C SER A 46 20.53 -17.12 -16.72
N GLU A 47 19.89 -16.80 -17.83
CA GLU A 47 20.57 -16.34 -19.07
C GLU A 47 20.79 -14.81 -19.09
N VAL A 48 20.19 -14.10 -18.14
CA VAL A 48 20.18 -12.63 -18.12
C VAL A 48 21.54 -12.09 -17.73
N THR A 49 22.04 -11.17 -18.54
CA THR A 49 23.29 -10.47 -18.29
C THR A 49 23.07 -9.10 -17.63
N LYS A 50 24.14 -8.53 -17.10
CA LYS A 50 24.18 -7.14 -16.63
C LYS A 50 23.70 -6.15 -17.69
N THR A 51 24.10 -6.37 -18.95
CA THR A 51 23.73 -5.51 -20.09
C THR A 51 22.24 -5.52 -20.35
N ASP A 52 21.59 -6.68 -20.24
CA ASP A 52 20.14 -6.82 -20.42
C ASP A 52 19.37 -6.05 -19.33
N LEU A 53 19.83 -6.12 -18.07
CA LEU A 53 19.22 -5.37 -16.98
C LEU A 53 19.42 -3.86 -17.14
N GLN A 54 20.57 -3.42 -17.61
CA GLN A 54 20.81 -2.01 -17.92
C GLN A 54 19.92 -1.53 -19.06
N GLY A 55 19.71 -2.36 -20.10
CA GLY A 55 18.77 -2.11 -21.19
C GLY A 55 17.33 -1.95 -20.67
N TYR A 56 16.91 -2.84 -19.76
CA TYR A 56 15.61 -2.73 -19.12
C TYR A 56 15.43 -1.44 -18.32
N LEU A 57 16.44 -1.03 -17.55
CA LEU A 57 16.35 0.24 -16.80
C LEU A 57 16.25 1.47 -17.72
N LYS A 58 16.96 1.46 -18.87
CA LYS A 58 16.81 2.51 -19.89
C LYS A 58 15.39 2.55 -20.46
N GLU A 59 14.76 1.38 -20.66
CA GLU A 59 13.37 1.30 -21.11
C GLU A 59 12.39 1.88 -20.08
N LEU A 60 12.57 1.58 -18.79
CA LEU A 60 11.76 2.17 -17.71
C LEU A 60 11.90 3.71 -17.66
N GLN A 61 13.10 4.23 -17.94
CA GLN A 61 13.33 5.68 -18.01
C GLN A 61 12.62 6.31 -19.21
N LYS A 62 12.63 5.66 -20.38
CA LYS A 62 11.90 6.13 -21.58
C LYS A 62 10.38 6.17 -21.36
N GLU A 63 9.86 5.28 -20.55
CA GLU A 63 8.44 5.29 -20.15
C GLU A 63 8.08 6.42 -19.18
N ASN A 64 9.01 7.30 -18.82
CA ASN A 64 8.84 8.41 -17.86
C ASN A 64 8.29 7.97 -16.49
N LEU A 65 8.67 6.79 -16.02
CA LEU A 65 8.27 6.31 -14.70
C LEU A 65 8.95 7.13 -13.60
N ALA A 66 8.22 7.30 -12.49
CA ALA A 66 8.77 7.96 -11.30
C ALA A 66 10.05 7.25 -10.81
N LEU A 67 11.05 8.02 -10.37
CA LEU A 67 12.32 7.47 -9.87
C LEU A 67 12.13 6.48 -8.71
N SER A 68 11.11 6.69 -7.87
CA SER A 68 10.72 5.75 -6.81
C SER A 68 10.27 4.40 -7.36
N THR A 69 9.54 4.39 -8.48
CA THR A 69 9.13 3.17 -9.18
C THR A 69 10.33 2.44 -9.76
N ILE A 70 11.27 3.16 -10.37
CA ILE A 70 12.53 2.58 -10.90
C ILE A 70 13.35 1.99 -9.75
N SER A 71 13.48 2.70 -8.63
CA SER A 71 14.19 2.22 -7.44
C SER A 71 13.56 0.93 -6.88
N ARG A 72 12.22 0.85 -6.84
CA ARG A 72 11.52 -0.37 -6.41
C ARG A 72 11.75 -1.53 -7.39
N ASN A 73 11.73 -1.28 -8.70
CA ASN A 73 12.06 -2.28 -9.71
C ASN A 73 13.47 -2.84 -9.52
N ILE A 74 14.47 -1.98 -9.24
CA ILE A 74 15.83 -2.44 -8.94
C ILE A 74 15.85 -3.30 -7.67
N ALA A 75 15.13 -2.90 -6.64
CA ALA A 75 15.04 -3.67 -5.40
C ALA A 75 14.42 -5.06 -5.61
N SER A 76 13.33 -5.16 -6.38
CA SER A 76 12.68 -6.44 -6.70
C SER A 76 13.58 -7.35 -7.54
N ILE A 77 14.32 -6.80 -8.52
CA ILE A 77 15.29 -7.53 -9.35
C ILE A 77 16.41 -8.08 -8.48
N ARG A 78 17.04 -7.25 -7.64
CA ARG A 78 18.11 -7.69 -6.75
C ARG A 78 17.64 -8.76 -5.76
N ALA A 79 16.43 -8.61 -5.22
CA ALA A 79 15.85 -9.61 -4.32
C ALA A 79 15.61 -10.95 -5.02
N LEU A 80 15.17 -10.95 -6.29
CA LEU A 80 15.01 -12.16 -7.09
C LEU A 80 16.36 -12.87 -7.31
N TYR A 81 17.40 -12.14 -7.75
CA TYR A 81 18.71 -12.74 -8.03
C TYR A 81 19.39 -13.24 -6.77
N HIS A 82 19.30 -12.51 -5.66
CA HIS A 82 19.75 -13.03 -4.34
C HIS A 82 19.02 -14.32 -3.95
N TYR A 83 17.71 -14.42 -4.21
CA TYR A 83 16.98 -15.66 -3.99
C TYR A 83 17.47 -16.80 -4.90
N MET A 84 17.72 -16.55 -6.18
CA MET A 84 18.20 -17.55 -7.12
C MET A 84 19.58 -18.09 -6.75
N ILE A 85 20.49 -17.21 -6.31
CA ILE A 85 21.82 -17.61 -5.80
C ILE A 85 21.66 -18.45 -4.53
N ARG A 86 20.87 -17.96 -3.57
CA ARG A 86 20.65 -18.67 -2.30
C ARG A 86 20.07 -20.08 -2.49
N THR A 87 19.27 -20.28 -3.53
CA THR A 87 18.66 -21.56 -3.88
C THR A 87 19.50 -22.40 -4.84
N GLY A 88 20.74 -22.02 -5.12
CA GLY A 88 21.68 -22.71 -6.00
C GLY A 88 21.31 -22.71 -7.48
N LYS A 89 20.37 -21.83 -7.90
CA LYS A 89 19.93 -21.71 -9.29
C LYS A 89 20.87 -20.86 -10.15
N MET A 90 21.70 -20.06 -9.53
CA MET A 90 22.74 -19.23 -10.16
C MET A 90 23.97 -19.14 -9.28
N GLN A 91 25.12 -18.83 -9.89
CA GLN A 91 26.39 -18.61 -9.18
C GLN A 91 26.77 -17.12 -9.13
N GLU A 92 26.39 -16.35 -10.15
CA GLU A 92 26.72 -14.93 -10.27
C GLU A 92 25.47 -14.06 -10.24
N ASP A 93 25.59 -12.85 -9.69
CA ASP A 93 24.49 -11.88 -9.61
C ASP A 93 24.61 -10.81 -10.72
N PRO A 94 23.83 -10.89 -11.80
CA PRO A 94 23.86 -9.86 -12.85
C PRO A 94 23.32 -8.51 -12.36
N SER A 95 22.63 -8.48 -11.22
CA SER A 95 22.05 -7.26 -10.67
C SER A 95 22.95 -6.51 -9.67
N GLU A 96 24.11 -7.06 -9.29
CA GLU A 96 25.01 -6.51 -8.27
C GLU A 96 25.35 -5.03 -8.51
N THR A 97 25.59 -4.67 -9.75
CA THR A 97 26.01 -3.30 -10.14
C THR A 97 24.85 -2.34 -10.38
N LEU A 98 23.60 -2.79 -10.29
CA LEU A 98 22.43 -1.92 -10.43
C LEU A 98 22.35 -0.96 -9.24
N LYS A 99 22.47 0.33 -9.51
CA LYS A 99 22.32 1.37 -8.49
C LYS A 99 20.98 2.07 -8.67
N PRO A 100 20.19 2.22 -7.59
CA PRO A 100 18.98 3.01 -7.65
C PRO A 100 19.33 4.47 -7.96
N PRO A 101 18.49 5.19 -8.72
CA PRO A 101 18.68 6.62 -8.93
C PRO A 101 18.61 7.36 -7.59
N LYS A 102 19.39 8.44 -7.48
CA LYS A 102 19.31 9.31 -6.30
C LYS A 102 17.92 9.95 -6.27
N LEU A 103 17.16 9.63 -5.22
CA LEU A 103 15.89 10.29 -4.95
C LEU A 103 16.15 11.58 -4.20
N GLU A 104 15.77 12.70 -4.79
CA GLU A 104 15.68 13.94 -4.02
C GLU A 104 14.55 13.79 -3.01
N LYS A 105 14.87 13.94 -1.74
CA LYS A 105 13.86 14.02 -0.68
C LYS A 105 13.15 15.35 -0.80
N LYS A 106 12.06 15.39 -1.57
CA LYS A 106 11.17 16.55 -1.52
C LYS A 106 10.50 16.58 -0.15
N MET A 107 10.54 17.75 0.49
CA MET A 107 9.71 17.97 1.67
C MET A 107 8.24 17.79 1.27
N PRO A 108 7.44 17.06 2.04
CA PRO A 108 6.00 16.97 1.79
C PRO A 108 5.38 18.38 1.81
N GLU A 109 4.48 18.65 0.89
CA GLU A 109 3.63 19.84 0.97
C GLU A 109 2.71 19.67 2.18
N ILE A 110 2.68 20.68 3.04
CA ILE A 110 1.87 20.70 4.26
C ILE A 110 0.68 21.61 4.00
N LEU A 111 -0.52 21.09 4.21
CA LEU A 111 -1.74 21.90 4.14
C LEU A 111 -1.80 22.88 5.32
N SER A 112 -2.26 24.10 5.09
CA SER A 112 -2.55 25.03 6.17
C SER A 112 -3.81 24.58 6.95
N VAL A 113 -4.03 25.16 8.12
CA VAL A 113 -5.23 24.86 8.94
C VAL A 113 -6.51 25.18 8.15
N GLU A 114 -6.51 26.29 7.42
CA GLU A 114 -7.64 26.75 6.61
C GLU A 114 -7.89 25.80 5.41
N GLU A 115 -6.84 25.22 4.84
CA GLU A 115 -6.97 24.24 3.76
C GLU A 115 -7.52 22.91 4.28
N VAL A 116 -7.06 22.48 5.45
CA VAL A 116 -7.61 21.28 6.12
C VAL A 116 -9.08 21.49 6.46
N ASP A 117 -9.44 22.63 7.05
CA ASP A 117 -10.83 22.96 7.36
C ASP A 117 -11.72 22.96 6.12
N ARG A 118 -11.25 23.52 5.00
CA ARG A 118 -11.97 23.48 3.73
C ARG A 118 -12.13 22.05 3.22
N LEU A 119 -11.09 21.22 3.34
CA LEU A 119 -11.14 19.82 2.93
C LEU A 119 -12.15 19.03 3.74
N LEU A 120 -12.14 19.17 5.06
CA LEU A 120 -13.06 18.45 5.97
C LEU A 120 -14.53 18.85 5.75
N LYS A 121 -14.79 20.09 5.28
CA LYS A 121 -16.15 20.60 4.98
C LYS A 121 -16.66 20.20 3.59
N GLN A 122 -15.89 19.48 2.75
CA GLN A 122 -16.34 19.10 1.40
C GLN A 122 -17.48 18.05 1.37
N PRO A 123 -17.54 17.05 2.28
CA PRO A 123 -18.62 16.08 2.23
C PRO A 123 -20.00 16.70 2.39
N ASN A 124 -20.95 16.33 1.53
CA ASN A 124 -22.34 16.81 1.61
C ASN A 124 -23.11 16.06 2.69
N LEU A 125 -23.30 16.66 3.85
CA LEU A 125 -23.96 16.07 5.00
C LEU A 125 -25.46 15.79 4.82
N ASN A 126 -26.07 16.22 3.71
CA ASN A 126 -27.44 15.88 3.37
C ASN A 126 -27.59 14.51 2.68
N THR A 127 -26.48 13.78 2.48
CA THR A 127 -26.49 12.48 1.84
C THR A 127 -25.84 11.42 2.75
N PRO A 128 -26.33 10.19 2.76
CA PRO A 128 -25.71 9.11 3.54
C PRO A 128 -24.23 8.95 3.22
N LYS A 129 -23.83 9.03 1.95
CA LYS A 129 -22.43 8.96 1.52
C LYS A 129 -21.60 10.09 2.13
N GLY A 130 -22.11 11.33 2.07
CA GLY A 130 -21.37 12.47 2.61
C GLY A 130 -21.22 12.43 4.13
N ILE A 131 -22.23 11.94 4.85
CA ILE A 131 -22.14 11.74 6.32
C ILE A 131 -21.06 10.68 6.63
N ARG A 132 -21.01 9.57 5.88
CA ARG A 132 -19.96 8.55 6.01
C ARG A 132 -18.59 9.13 5.73
N ASP A 133 -18.43 9.80 4.60
CA ASP A 133 -17.15 10.33 4.14
C ASP A 133 -16.63 11.39 5.13
N ASN A 134 -17.52 12.23 5.70
CA ASN A 134 -17.17 13.17 6.76
C ASN A 134 -16.66 12.45 8.01
N ALA A 135 -17.35 11.40 8.48
CA ALA A 135 -16.91 10.63 9.64
C ALA A 135 -15.55 9.96 9.43
N MET A 136 -15.29 9.45 8.22
CA MET A 136 -13.99 8.88 7.86
C MET A 136 -12.89 9.95 7.89
N MET A 137 -13.12 11.12 7.29
CA MET A 137 -12.13 12.20 7.23
C MET A 137 -11.84 12.79 8.60
N GLU A 138 -12.87 13.05 9.41
CA GLU A 138 -12.72 13.56 10.77
C GLU A 138 -11.96 12.58 11.68
N LEU A 139 -12.25 11.27 11.55
CA LEU A 139 -11.53 10.24 12.30
C LEU A 139 -10.07 10.15 11.88
N MET A 140 -9.78 10.15 10.57
CA MET A 140 -8.41 10.13 10.07
C MET A 140 -7.62 11.36 10.52
N TYR A 141 -8.21 12.54 10.46
CA TYR A 141 -7.58 13.79 10.89
C TYR A 141 -7.29 13.79 12.39
N ALA A 142 -8.25 13.35 13.20
CA ALA A 142 -8.10 13.31 14.65
C ALA A 142 -7.04 12.29 15.14
N THR A 143 -6.84 11.20 14.39
CA THR A 143 -6.03 10.05 14.87
C THR A 143 -4.73 9.85 14.12
N GLY A 144 -4.61 10.38 12.91
CA GLY A 144 -3.47 10.09 12.03
C GLY A 144 -3.38 8.61 11.64
N MET A 145 -4.49 7.86 11.71
CA MET A 145 -4.50 6.45 11.30
C MET A 145 -4.27 6.28 9.81
N ARG A 146 -3.71 5.14 9.42
CA ARG A 146 -3.54 4.79 8.01
C ARG A 146 -4.87 4.42 7.36
N VAL A 147 -5.01 4.66 6.06
CA VAL A 147 -6.22 4.25 5.31
C VAL A 147 -6.52 2.76 5.48
N SER A 148 -5.50 1.91 5.50
CA SER A 148 -5.67 0.47 5.73
C SER A 148 -6.24 0.15 7.11
N GLU A 149 -5.88 0.90 8.14
CA GLU A 149 -6.44 0.74 9.49
C GLU A 149 -7.92 1.18 9.51
N LEU A 150 -8.22 2.31 8.87
CA LEU A 150 -9.57 2.83 8.78
C LEU A 150 -10.55 1.85 8.11
N ILE A 151 -10.17 1.25 6.98
CA ILE A 151 -11.04 0.35 6.22
C ILE A 151 -11.26 -1.01 6.89
N HIS A 152 -10.38 -1.39 7.82
CA HIS A 152 -10.54 -2.63 8.60
C HIS A 152 -11.10 -2.41 10.01
N LEU A 153 -11.40 -1.15 10.36
CA LEU A 153 -11.87 -0.78 11.68
C LEU A 153 -13.24 -1.41 11.96
N GLN A 154 -13.37 -2.07 13.11
CA GLN A 154 -14.61 -2.70 13.55
C GLN A 154 -15.39 -1.76 14.48
N ILE A 155 -16.70 -2.00 14.64
CA ILE A 155 -17.52 -1.22 15.59
C ILE A 155 -17.00 -1.39 17.01
N THR A 156 -16.46 -2.55 17.35
CA THR A 156 -15.90 -2.87 18.67
C THR A 156 -14.60 -2.12 18.98
N ASP A 157 -13.93 -1.61 17.95
CA ASP A 157 -12.65 -0.90 18.11
C ASP A 157 -12.84 0.56 18.53
N ILE A 158 -14.09 1.05 18.53
CA ILE A 158 -14.37 2.42 18.91
C ILE A 158 -15.24 2.48 20.17
N ASN A 159 -14.79 3.30 21.12
CA ASN A 159 -15.57 3.60 22.31
C ASN A 159 -15.95 5.08 22.32
N LEU A 160 -17.18 5.36 21.90
CA LEU A 160 -17.67 6.74 21.82
C LEU A 160 -17.98 7.34 23.19
N GLN A 161 -18.22 6.54 24.23
CA GLN A 161 -18.43 7.05 25.60
C GLN A 161 -17.12 7.52 26.21
N MET A 162 -16.09 6.68 26.12
CA MET A 162 -14.76 6.98 26.64
C MET A 162 -13.93 7.86 25.71
N GLY A 163 -14.35 8.03 24.45
CA GLY A 163 -13.70 8.90 23.47
C GLY A 163 -12.36 8.37 22.95
N TYR A 164 -12.26 7.10 22.60
CA TYR A 164 -11.06 6.53 22.00
C TYR A 164 -11.36 5.53 20.89
N VAL A 165 -10.35 5.26 20.06
CA VAL A 165 -10.34 4.20 19.04
C VAL A 165 -9.11 3.32 19.22
N ILE A 166 -9.25 2.02 18.96
CA ILE A 166 -8.18 1.03 18.94
C ILE A 166 -7.76 0.80 17.50
N CYS A 167 -6.52 1.12 17.17
CA CYS A 167 -5.96 0.86 15.85
C CYS A 167 -5.11 -0.41 15.91
N HIS A 168 -5.43 -1.38 15.05
CA HIS A 168 -4.70 -2.63 14.91
C HIS A 168 -3.69 -2.50 13.77
N ASP A 169 -2.40 -2.67 14.07
CA ASP A 169 -1.35 -2.91 13.09
C ASP A 169 -0.97 -4.40 13.15
N SER A 170 -0.25 -4.91 12.17
CA SER A 170 0.08 -6.34 12.05
C SER A 170 0.68 -6.99 13.30
N GLU A 171 1.32 -6.21 14.17
CA GLU A 171 1.99 -6.70 15.39
C GLU A 171 1.65 -5.92 16.66
N LYS A 172 0.95 -4.77 16.56
CA LYS A 172 0.74 -3.86 17.71
C LYS A 172 -0.64 -3.22 17.64
N GLU A 173 -1.22 -3.07 18.81
CA GLU A 173 -2.41 -2.27 19.03
C GLU A 173 -2.01 -0.93 19.62
N ARG A 174 -2.71 0.13 19.25
CA ARG A 174 -2.57 1.44 19.87
C ARG A 174 -3.92 2.07 20.12
N ILE A 175 -4.12 2.61 21.30
CA ILE A 175 -5.31 3.34 21.69
C ILE A 175 -5.06 4.82 21.42
N ILE A 176 -5.96 5.44 20.66
CA ILE A 176 -5.86 6.85 20.28
C ILE A 176 -7.11 7.58 20.78
N PRO A 177 -6.95 8.63 21.59
CA PRO A 177 -8.09 9.45 22.01
C PRO A 177 -8.66 10.22 20.81
N ILE A 178 -9.99 10.36 20.76
CA ILE A 178 -10.71 11.12 19.74
C ILE A 178 -11.44 12.31 20.39
N GLY A 179 -11.33 13.47 19.72
CA GLY A 179 -12.00 14.70 20.16
C GLY A 179 -13.50 14.70 19.82
N ASN A 180 -14.21 15.69 20.37
CA ASN A 180 -15.66 15.80 20.22
C ASN A 180 -16.13 15.92 18.77
N VAL A 181 -15.36 16.58 17.90
CA VAL A 181 -15.73 16.75 16.48
C VAL A 181 -15.81 15.40 15.79
N SER A 182 -14.72 14.63 15.87
CA SER A 182 -14.66 13.29 15.29
C SER A 182 -15.70 12.34 15.92
N ARG A 183 -15.88 12.39 17.25
CA ARG A 183 -16.89 11.62 17.97
C ARG A 183 -18.31 11.92 17.46
N ASN A 184 -18.67 13.19 17.30
CA ASN A 184 -19.99 13.59 16.80
C ASN A 184 -20.20 13.16 15.34
N ALA A 185 -19.19 13.30 14.51
CA ALA A 185 -19.26 12.85 13.11
C ALA A 185 -19.51 11.34 13.01
N ILE A 186 -18.87 10.54 13.87
CA ILE A 186 -19.08 9.08 13.92
C ILE A 186 -20.47 8.76 14.46
N LEU A 187 -20.96 9.44 15.50
CA LEU A 187 -22.33 9.27 16.01
C LEU A 187 -23.35 9.52 14.91
N GLN A 188 -23.25 10.66 14.20
CA GLN A 188 -24.13 10.96 13.07
C GLN A 188 -24.09 9.87 11.99
N TYR A 189 -22.91 9.36 11.66
CA TYR A 189 -22.78 8.27 10.70
C TYR A 189 -23.49 7.01 11.19
N MET A 190 -23.26 6.59 12.43
CA MET A 190 -23.85 5.38 13.00
C MET A 190 -25.36 5.45 13.04
N GLU A 191 -25.93 6.60 13.41
CA GLU A 191 -27.39 6.77 13.61
C GLU A 191 -28.14 7.02 12.29
N HIS A 192 -27.56 7.85 11.39
CA HIS A 192 -28.30 8.36 10.24
C HIS A 192 -27.81 7.87 8.88
N SER A 193 -26.66 7.20 8.81
CA SER A 193 -26.09 6.86 7.52
C SER A 193 -25.69 5.39 7.39
N ARG A 194 -25.06 4.79 8.39
CA ARG A 194 -24.54 3.42 8.31
C ARG A 194 -25.58 2.40 7.86
N GLY A 195 -26.83 2.52 8.32
CA GLY A 195 -27.92 1.63 7.95
C GLY A 195 -28.22 1.53 6.45
N PHE A 196 -27.89 2.58 5.67
CA PHE A 196 -28.08 2.57 4.20
C PHE A 196 -27.05 1.67 3.48
N PHE A 197 -25.89 1.41 4.09
CA PHE A 197 -24.80 0.65 3.48
C PHE A 197 -24.74 -0.79 3.95
N VAL A 198 -25.29 -1.08 5.12
CA VAL A 198 -25.25 -2.41 5.74
C VAL A 198 -26.37 -3.29 5.19
N LYS A 199 -26.00 -4.25 4.33
CA LYS A 199 -26.93 -5.26 3.80
C LYS A 199 -27.15 -6.42 4.77
N ASN A 200 -26.16 -6.73 5.60
CA ASN A 200 -26.22 -7.82 6.56
C ASN A 200 -26.13 -7.26 7.98
N LYS A 201 -27.13 -7.56 8.83
CA LYS A 201 -27.15 -7.14 10.24
C LYS A 201 -25.95 -7.62 11.08
N LYS A 202 -25.20 -8.62 10.59
CA LYS A 202 -23.98 -9.14 11.22
C LYS A 202 -22.69 -8.41 10.78
N GLU A 203 -22.81 -7.36 9.93
CA GLU A 203 -21.66 -6.60 9.47
C GLU A 203 -21.03 -5.85 10.64
N SER A 204 -19.80 -6.23 11.00
CA SER A 204 -19.05 -5.68 12.12
C SER A 204 -18.13 -4.51 11.74
N SER A 205 -17.85 -4.32 10.45
CA SER A 205 -17.02 -3.19 9.98
C SER A 205 -17.67 -1.87 10.33
N LEU A 206 -16.89 -0.93 10.86
CA LEU A 206 -17.39 0.40 11.19
C LEU A 206 -17.84 1.11 9.91
N PHE A 207 -16.96 1.22 8.93
CA PHE A 207 -17.25 1.84 7.64
C PHE A 207 -17.52 0.79 6.57
N THR A 208 -18.67 0.92 5.92
CA THR A 208 -19.14 -0.01 4.88
C THR A 208 -19.35 0.71 3.55
N ASN A 209 -19.24 -0.02 2.47
CA ASN A 209 -19.48 0.45 1.12
C ASN A 209 -20.71 -0.27 0.51
N CYS A 210 -21.31 0.33 -0.52
CA CYS A 210 -22.48 -0.24 -1.21
C CYS A 210 -22.17 -1.57 -1.88
#